data_9d7460bed91dfa65a92d9b350ad6f3a6
#
_entry.id   9d7460bed91dfa65a92d9b350ad6f3a6
#
_cell.length_a   1.000
_cell.length_b   1.000
_cell.length_c   1.000
_cell.angle_alpha   90.00
_cell.angle_beta   90.00
_cell.angle_gamma   90.00
#
_symmetry.space_group_name_H-M   'P 1'
#
loop_
_entity.id
_entity.type
_entity.pdbx_description
1 polymer ?
#
loop_
_entity_poly.entity_id
_entity_poly.type
_entity_poly.pdbx_seq_one_letter_code
_entity_poly.pdbx_strand_id
1 'polypeptide(L)'
;MELYFAPMEGITDRVFRRLHQRFYGGVARYYIPFFSPTQHHRLTPRECRELAPVPGLPAVPQVLTKNAQDFLWASQALADLGYAEINLNLGCP
;
A
#
# COMPACT_ATOMS: atom_id res chain seq x y z
N MET A 1 10.37 6.81 19.72
CA MET A 1 9.65 7.51 18.64
C MET A 1 9.53 6.59 17.44
N GLU A 2 8.33 6.45 16.91
CA GLU A 2 8.10 5.65 15.71
C GLU A 2 8.29 6.51 14.47
N LEU A 3 8.95 5.94 13.47
CA LEU A 3 9.15 6.61 12.19
C LEU A 3 8.25 5.99 11.13
N TYR A 4 7.64 6.82 10.30
CA TYR A 4 6.81 6.40 9.19
C TYR A 4 7.41 6.92 7.89
N PHE A 5 7.50 6.06 6.89
CA PHE A 5 8.03 6.44 5.59
C PHE A 5 6.86 6.82 4.68
N ALA A 6 6.78 8.10 4.34
CA ALA A 6 5.70 8.61 3.49
C ALA A 6 5.79 8.05 2.08
N PRO A 7 4.65 7.77 1.42
CA PRO A 7 4.68 7.27 0.06
C PRO A 7 5.00 8.40 -0.92
N MET A 8 5.84 8.09 -1.90
CA MET A 8 6.13 8.98 -3.02
C MET A 8 6.02 8.17 -4.29
N GLU A 9 4.97 8.41 -5.05
CA GLU A 9 4.70 7.66 -6.27
C GLU A 9 5.90 7.71 -7.21
N GLY A 10 6.29 6.55 -7.74
CA GLY A 10 7.44 6.44 -8.62
C GLY A 10 8.78 6.37 -7.91
N ILE A 11 8.82 6.67 -6.60
CA ILE A 11 10.06 6.64 -5.80
C ILE A 11 10.00 5.54 -4.76
N THR A 12 8.94 5.49 -3.94
CA THR A 12 8.82 4.50 -2.86
C THR A 12 8.16 3.23 -3.35
N ASP A 13 8.65 2.65 -4.43
CA ASP A 13 8.15 1.38 -4.93
C ASP A 13 8.61 0.20 -4.05
N ARG A 14 8.18 -1.00 -4.43
CA ARG A 14 8.46 -2.21 -3.63
C ARG A 14 9.96 -2.45 -3.49
N VAL A 15 10.72 -2.25 -4.55
CA VAL A 15 12.17 -2.45 -4.54
C VAL A 15 12.83 -1.44 -3.60
N PHE A 16 12.45 -0.17 -3.70
CA PHE A 16 12.99 0.88 -2.83
C PHE A 16 12.68 0.57 -1.36
N ARG A 17 11.45 0.20 -1.04
CA ARG A 17 11.05 -0.11 0.33
C ARG A 17 11.89 -1.26 0.91
N ARG A 18 12.10 -2.33 0.13
CA ARG A 18 12.92 -3.46 0.53
C ARG A 18 14.35 -3.06 0.83
N LEU A 19 14.95 -2.29 -0.10
CA LEU A 19 16.35 -1.85 0.05
C LEU A 19 16.50 -0.90 1.23
N HIS A 20 15.57 0.04 1.38
CA HIS A 20 15.62 0.99 2.48
C HIS A 20 15.59 0.27 3.83
N GLN A 21 14.68 -0.67 4.01
CA GLN A 21 14.60 -1.41 5.26
C GLN A 21 15.86 -2.24 5.52
N ARG A 22 16.40 -2.85 4.48
CA ARG A 22 17.59 -3.70 4.62
C ARG A 22 18.78 -2.91 5.14
N PHE A 23 18.97 -1.68 4.65
CA PHE A 23 20.17 -0.90 4.98
C PHE A 23 19.99 0.10 6.11
N TYR A 24 18.78 0.59 6.31
CA TYR A 24 18.53 1.64 7.29
C TYR A 24 17.74 1.17 8.50
N GLY A 25 16.70 0.40 8.28
CA GLY A 25 15.86 -0.09 9.39
C GLY A 25 15.16 1.04 10.14
N GLY A 26 14.60 0.72 11.30
CA GLY A 26 14.05 1.70 12.23
C GLY A 26 12.75 2.38 11.79
N VAL A 27 12.17 2.03 10.65
CA VAL A 27 10.92 2.59 10.17
C VAL A 27 9.76 1.72 10.64
N ALA A 28 8.79 2.33 11.33
CA ALA A 28 7.63 1.60 11.85
C ALA A 28 6.65 1.18 10.75
N ARG A 29 6.47 2.03 9.74
CA ARG A 29 5.58 1.75 8.61
C ARG A 29 6.11 2.33 7.32
N TYR A 30 5.99 1.57 6.23
CA TYR A 30 6.22 2.05 4.87
C TYR A 30 4.86 2.14 4.19
N TYR A 31 4.38 3.36 3.91
CA TYR A 31 3.12 3.53 3.20
C TYR A 31 3.34 3.29 1.72
N ILE A 32 2.58 2.37 1.16
CA ILE A 32 2.62 2.09 -0.27
C ILE A 32 1.86 3.20 -0.99
N PRO A 33 2.39 3.76 -2.10
CA PRO A 33 1.62 4.75 -2.86
C PRO A 33 0.23 4.24 -3.20
N PHE A 34 -0.76 5.12 -3.15
CA PHE A 34 -2.15 4.73 -3.30
C PHE A 34 -2.43 4.09 -4.66
N PHE A 35 -3.43 3.21 -4.69
CA PHE A 35 -4.04 2.76 -5.93
C PHE A 35 -5.54 3.05 -5.88
N SER A 36 -6.14 3.23 -7.08
CA SER A 36 -7.57 3.48 -7.19
C SER A 36 -8.24 2.23 -7.73
N PRO A 37 -9.22 1.65 -7.01
CA PRO A 37 -9.94 0.49 -7.51
C PRO A 37 -10.60 0.77 -8.85
N THR A 38 -10.49 -0.17 -9.78
CA THR A 38 -11.14 -0.05 -11.08
C THR A 38 -12.60 -0.46 -10.99
N GLN A 39 -13.39 -0.05 -11.98
CA GLN A 39 -14.79 -0.42 -12.09
C GLN A 39 -15.00 -1.92 -12.10
N HIS A 40 -14.05 -2.68 -12.61
CA HIS A 40 -14.14 -4.13 -12.71
C HIS A 40 -13.62 -4.87 -11.49
N HIS A 41 -13.16 -4.15 -10.47
CA HIS A 41 -12.62 -4.74 -9.24
C HIS A 41 -11.54 -5.78 -9.53
N ARG A 42 -10.51 -5.35 -10.24
CA ARG A 42 -9.34 -6.17 -10.54
C ARG A 42 -8.06 -5.38 -10.31
N LEU A 43 -7.07 -6.07 -9.76
CA LEU A 43 -5.73 -5.48 -9.63
C LEU A 43 -4.99 -5.64 -10.96
N THR A 44 -4.33 -4.57 -11.40
CA THR A 44 -3.45 -4.65 -12.57
C THR A 44 -2.19 -5.45 -12.22
N PRO A 45 -1.45 -5.97 -13.21
CA PRO A 45 -0.19 -6.65 -12.93
C PRO A 45 0.80 -5.77 -12.15
N ARG A 46 0.84 -4.47 -12.45
CA ARG A 46 1.69 -3.54 -11.70
C ARG A 46 1.26 -3.44 -10.25
N GLU A 47 -0.05 -3.30 -10.01
CA GLU A 47 -0.59 -3.25 -8.65
C GLU A 47 -0.31 -4.54 -7.89
N CYS A 48 -0.45 -5.68 -8.53
CA CYS A 48 -0.12 -6.96 -7.91
C CYS A 48 1.36 -7.01 -7.48
N ARG A 49 2.26 -6.49 -8.29
CA ARG A 49 3.68 -6.44 -7.94
C ARG A 49 3.95 -5.49 -6.78
N GLU A 50 3.36 -4.30 -6.83
CA GLU A 50 3.56 -3.29 -5.78
C GLU A 50 2.94 -3.70 -4.45
N LEU A 51 1.83 -4.42 -4.49
CA LEU A 51 1.11 -4.85 -3.29
C LEU A 51 1.54 -6.22 -2.78
N ALA A 52 2.47 -6.89 -3.47
CA ALA A 52 2.95 -8.19 -3.01
C ALA A 52 3.64 -8.03 -1.65
N PRO A 53 3.22 -8.76 -0.61
CA PRO A 53 3.82 -8.64 0.71
C PRO A 53 5.30 -9.03 0.71
N VAL A 54 6.08 -8.32 1.52
CA VAL A 54 7.47 -8.67 1.77
C VAL A 54 7.57 -9.07 3.24
N PRO A 55 7.94 -10.32 3.54
CA PRO A 55 8.04 -10.75 4.94
C PRO A 55 8.98 -9.85 5.74
N GLY A 56 8.51 -9.41 6.91
CA GLY A 56 9.29 -8.56 7.80
C GLY A 56 9.28 -7.08 7.45
N LEU A 57 8.71 -6.69 6.31
CA LEU A 57 8.59 -5.27 5.93
C LEU A 57 7.25 -4.74 6.42
N PRO A 58 7.22 -3.73 7.31
CA PRO A 58 5.97 -3.17 7.83
C PRO A 58 5.34 -2.18 6.84
N ALA A 59 4.82 -2.70 5.73
CA ALA A 59 4.20 -1.89 4.68
C ALA A 59 2.70 -1.76 4.90
N VAL A 60 2.15 -0.57 4.64
CA VAL A 60 0.72 -0.28 4.74
C VAL A 60 0.22 0.17 3.37
N PRO A 61 -0.68 -0.59 2.74
CA PRO A 61 -1.24 -0.18 1.45
C PRO A 61 -2.24 0.96 1.62
N GLN A 62 -2.33 1.80 0.58
CA GLN A 62 -3.28 2.90 0.55
C GLN A 62 -4.28 2.71 -0.59
N VAL A 63 -5.54 3.00 -0.30
CA VAL A 63 -6.62 2.95 -1.28
C VAL A 63 -7.16 4.36 -1.47
N LEU A 64 -7.16 4.85 -2.70
CA LEU A 64 -7.76 6.14 -3.04
C LEU A 64 -9.15 5.90 -3.63
N THR A 65 -10.19 6.22 -2.87
CA THR A 65 -11.56 6.12 -3.34
C THR A 65 -12.51 6.90 -2.43
N LYS A 66 -13.64 7.35 -2.98
CA LYS A 66 -14.76 7.89 -2.22
C LYS A 66 -15.97 6.98 -2.29
N ASN A 67 -15.85 5.84 -2.95
CA ASN A 67 -16.94 4.89 -3.15
C ASN A 67 -16.81 3.75 -2.14
N ALA A 68 -17.88 3.55 -1.34
CA ALA A 68 -17.86 2.55 -0.27
C ALA A 68 -17.72 1.11 -0.81
N GLN A 69 -18.35 0.81 -1.95
CA GLN A 69 -18.27 -0.53 -2.53
C GLN A 69 -16.85 -0.83 -3.01
N ASP A 70 -16.21 0.15 -3.65
CA ASP A 70 -14.82 0.01 -4.10
C ASP A 70 -13.89 -0.18 -2.91
N PHE A 71 -14.12 0.57 -1.82
CA PHE A 71 -13.31 0.43 -0.63
C PHE A 71 -13.47 -0.93 0.02
N LEU A 72 -14.70 -1.44 0.10
CA LEU A 72 -14.95 -2.77 0.66
C LEU A 72 -14.25 -3.86 -0.16
N TRP A 73 -14.35 -3.77 -1.48
CA TRP A 73 -13.64 -4.73 -2.33
C TRP A 73 -12.14 -4.66 -2.14
N ALA A 74 -11.58 -3.45 -2.16
CA ALA A 74 -10.14 -3.26 -2.01
C ALA A 74 -9.65 -3.75 -0.66
N SER A 75 -10.39 -3.47 0.41
CA SER A 75 -10.04 -3.92 1.75
C SER A 75 -10.00 -5.44 1.84
N GLN A 76 -10.98 -6.11 1.23
CA GLN A 76 -11.00 -7.57 1.22
C GLN A 76 -9.84 -8.13 0.41
N ALA A 77 -9.56 -7.55 -0.75
CA ALA A 77 -8.45 -7.99 -1.59
C ALA A 77 -7.11 -7.86 -0.86
N LEU A 78 -6.91 -6.75 -0.14
CA LEU A 78 -5.68 -6.52 0.61
C LEU A 78 -5.59 -7.42 1.84
N ALA A 79 -6.71 -7.66 2.52
CA ALA A 79 -6.74 -8.60 3.64
C ALA A 79 -6.38 -10.02 3.18
N ASP A 80 -6.86 -10.42 2.01
CA ASP A 80 -6.53 -11.72 1.42
C ASP A 80 -5.05 -11.86 1.09
N LEU A 81 -4.37 -10.74 0.82
CA LEU A 81 -2.92 -10.73 0.62
C LEU A 81 -2.15 -10.78 1.95
N GLY A 82 -2.81 -10.60 3.07
CA GLY A 82 -2.19 -10.69 4.39
C GLY A 82 -1.98 -9.35 5.10
N TYR A 83 -2.48 -8.24 4.55
CA TYR A 83 -2.36 -6.95 5.22
C TYR A 83 -3.36 -6.83 6.36
N ALA A 84 -2.88 -6.41 7.54
CA ALA A 84 -3.72 -6.19 8.70
C ALA A 84 -4.11 -4.72 8.87
N GLU A 85 -3.45 -3.82 8.13
CA GLU A 85 -3.68 -2.38 8.22
C GLU A 85 -3.77 -1.79 6.82
N ILE A 86 -4.76 -0.94 6.60
CA ILE A 86 -5.06 -0.33 5.32
C ILE A 86 -5.32 1.15 5.55
N ASN A 87 -4.78 2.01 4.70
CA ASN A 87 -4.99 3.45 4.79
C ASN A 87 -5.97 3.90 3.71
N LEU A 88 -7.00 4.64 4.11
CA LEU A 88 -7.96 5.21 3.18
C LEU A 88 -7.54 6.64 2.82
N ASN A 89 -7.36 6.88 1.52
CA ASN A 89 -7.09 8.21 0.99
C ASN A 89 -8.33 8.69 0.25
N LEU A 90 -8.93 9.78 0.72
CA LEU A 90 -10.14 10.32 0.10
C LEU A 90 -9.84 11.29 -1.05
N GLY A 91 -8.57 11.54 -1.28
CA GLY A 91 -8.16 12.48 -2.32
C GLY A 91 -8.18 13.91 -1.84
N CYS A 92 -7.81 14.83 -2.74
CA CYS A 92 -7.88 16.27 -2.46
C CYS A 92 -9.29 16.77 -2.66
N PRO A 93 -9.75 17.74 -1.85
CA PRO A 93 -11.07 18.34 -2.04
C PRO A 93 -11.12 19.16 -3.34
#